data_760e3413cc6097c8edc044008fa6a076
#
_entry.id   760e3413cc6097c8edc044008fa6a076
#
_cell.length_a   1.000
_cell.length_b   1.000
_cell.length_c   1.000
_cell.angle_alpha   90.00
_cell.angle_beta   90.00
_cell.angle_gamma   90.00
#
_symmetry.space_group_name_H-M   'P 1'
#
loop_
_entity.id
_entity.type
_entity.pdbx_description
1 polymer ?
#
loop_
_entity_poly.entity_id
_entity_poly.type
_entity_poly.pdbx_seq_one_letter_code
_entity_poly.pdbx_strand_id
1 'polypeptide(L)'
;MIRPLVIALSLALAMPIAQAADWTLVNVVETPGSTADALPLRKGDTGSANLNRFGFYSDLTFDPKTGDWFALADRGPGGGLIDYATRVERIHVPYHTATGVIGQPVIKKTILFKAEDGVLFNGLNPLLLNADKSLLGASFDPEGLAIGNGGHLFVADEYGPSIYEFTSSGQFIRALSVPQNLKPVQAGGTANYVDGRPTIVNGRQDNRGFEGLTFNRSGDKLYAVLQDPLVNEGSSNEGRRSRNVRVVEFDAASGQSSAQFVYQLESRSVLNAIDPSTTDDFSATQQGRSIGLSAITALSDTEFLVLERDNRGLGVDVTAVPLHKRVYRISIVGASNVQGVSLAGSNSLPMGVVPVQKADEVDLLAALKAQGHEVPEKIEGLAIGPQLADGRTLVLLGTDNDFSVTQSGAGEQFDVCVNRADGTRAQVALNAPCPAGKALIPGVLMSFAVDFSAVN
;
A
#
# COMPACT_ATOMS: atom_id res chain seq x y z
N MET A 1 -1.79 57.58 26.50
CA MET A 1 -0.58 56.76 26.23
C MET A 1 -1.03 55.42 25.66
N ILE A 2 -0.95 55.27 24.35
CA ILE A 2 -1.31 54.03 23.62
C ILE A 2 -0.02 53.26 23.46
N ARG A 3 0.07 52.04 24.05
CA ARG A 3 1.21 51.14 23.87
C ARG A 3 1.03 50.38 22.53
N PRO A 4 2.03 50.34 21.65
CA PRO A 4 1.95 49.51 20.44
C PRO A 4 2.07 48.04 20.81
N LEU A 5 1.14 47.24 20.30
CA LEU A 5 1.19 45.78 20.35
C LEU A 5 2.17 45.31 19.26
N VAL A 6 3.33 44.82 19.65
CA VAL A 6 4.28 44.19 18.72
C VAL A 6 3.83 42.75 18.55
N ILE A 7 3.23 42.43 17.39
CA ILE A 7 2.98 41.06 16.95
C ILE A 7 4.27 40.54 16.36
N ALA A 8 4.96 39.66 17.08
CA ALA A 8 6.09 38.93 16.55
C ALA A 8 5.55 37.85 15.61
N LEU A 9 5.68 38.07 14.30
CA LEU A 9 5.43 37.06 13.27
C LEU A 9 6.65 36.12 13.25
N SER A 10 6.55 34.96 13.89
CA SER A 10 7.56 33.91 13.74
C SER A 10 7.41 33.30 12.36
N LEU A 11 8.23 33.72 11.38
CA LEU A 11 8.45 33.01 10.15
C LEU A 11 9.20 31.71 10.51
N ALA A 12 8.51 30.60 10.55
CA ALA A 12 9.14 29.29 10.46
C ALA A 12 9.69 29.16 9.03
N LEU A 13 11.00 29.33 8.87
CA LEU A 13 11.70 28.98 7.63
C LEU A 13 11.57 27.46 7.48
N ALA A 14 10.70 27.01 6.57
CA ALA A 14 10.72 25.64 6.10
C ALA A 14 12.09 25.41 5.46
N MET A 15 12.93 24.58 6.09
CA MET A 15 14.16 24.13 5.45
C MET A 15 13.77 23.31 4.23
N PRO A 16 14.40 23.52 3.06
CA PRO A 16 14.13 22.67 1.90
C PRO A 16 14.49 21.23 2.26
N ILE A 17 13.67 20.27 1.77
CA ILE A 17 14.04 18.84 1.79
C ILE A 17 15.42 18.72 1.11
N ALA A 18 16.31 17.93 1.71
CA ALA A 18 17.64 17.65 1.16
C ALA A 18 17.52 17.06 -0.26
N GLN A 19 18.61 17.13 -1.00
CA GLN A 19 18.70 16.56 -2.35
C GLN A 19 18.28 15.09 -2.37
N ALA A 20 17.64 14.66 -3.48
CA ALA A 20 17.26 13.25 -3.67
C ALA A 20 18.45 12.31 -3.48
N ALA A 21 18.22 11.15 -2.90
CA ALA A 21 19.21 10.09 -2.81
C ALA A 21 19.60 9.56 -4.20
N ASP A 22 20.77 8.93 -4.33
CA ASP A 22 21.14 8.23 -5.56
C ASP A 22 20.57 6.80 -5.55
N TRP A 23 19.61 6.55 -6.42
CA TRP A 23 18.94 5.26 -6.57
C TRP A 23 19.43 4.52 -7.80
N THR A 24 20.04 3.36 -7.62
CA THR A 24 20.45 2.47 -8.70
C THR A 24 19.62 1.20 -8.69
N LEU A 25 18.82 0.94 -9.73
CA LEU A 25 18.17 -0.36 -9.93
C LEU A 25 19.25 -1.41 -10.22
N VAL A 26 19.36 -2.39 -9.32
CA VAL A 26 20.42 -3.42 -9.37
C VAL A 26 19.97 -4.61 -10.19
N ASN A 27 18.85 -5.23 -9.79
CA ASN A 27 18.23 -6.31 -10.56
C ASN A 27 16.75 -6.47 -10.19
N VAL A 28 16.08 -7.25 -11.03
CA VAL A 28 14.67 -7.63 -10.88
C VAL A 28 14.58 -9.14 -10.84
N VAL A 29 13.84 -9.68 -9.86
CA VAL A 29 13.61 -11.12 -9.69
C VAL A 29 12.12 -11.40 -9.80
N GLU A 30 11.75 -12.35 -10.65
CA GLU A 30 10.38 -12.78 -10.83
C GLU A 30 10.14 -14.10 -10.13
N THR A 31 9.10 -14.18 -9.33
CA THR A 31 8.63 -15.41 -8.69
C THR A 31 7.37 -15.87 -9.40
N PRO A 32 7.31 -17.13 -9.89
CA PRO A 32 6.14 -17.62 -10.63
C PRO A 32 4.83 -17.40 -9.86
N GLY A 33 3.77 -16.93 -10.54
CA GLY A 33 2.46 -16.69 -9.93
C GLY A 33 1.79 -17.93 -9.33
N SER A 34 2.30 -19.13 -9.67
CA SER A 34 1.87 -20.42 -9.09
C SER A 34 2.67 -20.82 -7.84
N THR A 35 3.62 -20.01 -7.39
CA THR A 35 4.42 -20.32 -6.19
C THR A 35 3.51 -20.51 -4.99
N ALA A 36 3.65 -21.63 -4.30
CA ALA A 36 2.89 -21.95 -3.11
C ALA A 36 3.54 -21.33 -1.85
N ASP A 37 2.72 -21.01 -0.87
CA ASP A 37 3.15 -20.67 0.48
C ASP A 37 3.70 -21.90 1.23
N ALA A 38 4.03 -21.74 2.51
CA ALA A 38 4.57 -22.83 3.34
C ALA A 38 3.47 -23.65 4.06
N LEU A 39 2.18 -23.39 3.79
CA LEU A 39 1.09 -24.15 4.42
C LEU A 39 0.77 -25.39 3.60
N PRO A 40 0.50 -26.53 4.25
CA PRO A 40 -0.06 -27.67 3.57
C PRO A 40 -1.50 -27.37 3.12
N LEU A 41 -1.89 -27.81 1.93
CA LEU A 41 -3.30 -27.81 1.51
C LEU A 41 -4.15 -28.49 2.58
N ARG A 42 -5.20 -27.82 3.06
CA ARG A 42 -6.08 -28.40 4.06
C ARG A 42 -6.87 -29.56 3.44
N LYS A 43 -6.99 -30.65 4.20
CA LYS A 43 -7.84 -31.79 3.81
C LYS A 43 -9.29 -31.32 3.78
N GLY A 44 -9.89 -31.22 2.60
CA GLY A 44 -11.23 -30.69 2.39
C GLY A 44 -11.29 -29.35 1.66
N ASP A 45 -10.20 -28.64 1.50
CA ASP A 45 -10.08 -27.52 0.55
C ASP A 45 -10.13 -28.10 -0.88
N THR A 46 -11.34 -28.54 -1.24
CA THR A 46 -11.60 -29.18 -2.53
C THR A 46 -11.54 -28.11 -3.61
N GLY A 47 -10.37 -27.96 -4.16
CA GLY A 47 -10.28 -27.43 -5.50
C GLY A 47 -9.53 -26.12 -5.67
N SER A 48 -8.89 -25.55 -4.67
CA SER A 48 -8.29 -24.24 -4.87
C SER A 48 -6.83 -24.17 -4.41
N ALA A 49 -5.89 -24.69 -5.23
CA ALA A 49 -4.46 -24.45 -4.98
C ALA A 49 -4.10 -22.96 -4.95
N ASN A 50 -4.96 -22.07 -5.46
CA ASN A 50 -4.80 -20.64 -5.34
C ASN A 50 -4.91 -20.13 -3.88
N LEU A 51 -5.58 -20.85 -2.98
CA LEU A 51 -5.61 -20.56 -1.55
C LEU A 51 -4.24 -20.75 -0.87
N ASN A 52 -3.32 -21.45 -1.50
CA ASN A 52 -1.95 -21.64 -1.06
C ASN A 52 -0.94 -20.92 -1.95
N ARG A 53 -1.37 -20.05 -2.86
CA ARG A 53 -0.44 -19.21 -3.61
C ARG A 53 0.19 -18.19 -2.66
N PHE A 54 1.46 -17.94 -2.89
CA PHE A 54 2.15 -16.81 -2.29
C PHE A 54 1.56 -15.53 -2.90
N GLY A 55 0.77 -14.79 -2.12
CA GLY A 55 0.05 -13.60 -2.57
C GLY A 55 0.92 -12.37 -2.78
N PHE A 56 2.23 -12.56 -2.73
CA PHE A 56 3.30 -11.59 -2.98
C PHE A 56 3.30 -10.38 -2.04
N TYR A 57 3.43 -9.16 -2.56
CA TYR A 57 3.96 -8.04 -1.80
C TYR A 57 2.96 -6.86 -1.78
N SER A 58 1.76 -7.04 -1.19
CA SER A 58 0.90 -5.88 -0.87
C SER A 58 1.60 -4.93 0.09
N ASP A 59 2.45 -5.47 0.99
CA ASP A 59 3.50 -4.70 1.66
C ASP A 59 4.72 -5.58 1.96
N LEU A 60 5.84 -4.93 2.27
CA LEU A 60 7.11 -5.58 2.56
C LEU A 60 7.81 -4.86 3.71
N THR A 61 8.34 -5.60 4.67
CA THR A 61 9.15 -5.02 5.75
C THR A 61 10.35 -5.91 6.08
N PHE A 62 11.47 -5.29 6.48
CA PHE A 62 12.70 -5.97 6.85
C PHE A 62 12.82 -6.09 8.38
N ASP A 63 13.15 -7.29 8.85
CA ASP A 63 13.48 -7.51 10.25
C ASP A 63 15.02 -7.58 10.44
N PRO A 64 15.65 -6.52 10.96
CA PRO A 64 17.09 -6.50 11.14
C PRO A 64 17.60 -7.50 12.19
N LYS A 65 16.72 -8.02 13.06
CA LYS A 65 17.10 -9.01 14.08
C LYS A 65 17.34 -10.39 13.50
N THR A 66 16.56 -10.73 12.47
CA THR A 66 16.65 -12.06 11.84
C THR A 66 17.31 -12.04 10.47
N GLY A 67 17.39 -10.86 9.82
CA GLY A 67 17.84 -10.70 8.45
C GLY A 67 16.85 -11.23 7.41
N ASP A 68 15.63 -11.54 7.83
CA ASP A 68 14.55 -11.97 6.95
C ASP A 68 13.60 -10.79 6.64
N TRP A 69 12.79 -10.98 5.62
CA TRP A 69 11.74 -10.05 5.22
C TRP A 69 10.38 -10.65 5.54
N PHE A 70 9.40 -9.78 5.72
CA PHE A 70 8.01 -10.17 5.85
C PHE A 70 7.24 -9.57 4.69
N ALA A 71 6.60 -10.42 3.91
CA ALA A 71 5.81 -10.10 2.73
C ALA A 71 4.33 -10.30 3.06
N LEU A 72 3.56 -9.23 2.99
CA LEU A 72 2.13 -9.26 3.26
C LEU A 72 1.38 -9.72 2.00
N ALA A 73 0.37 -10.55 2.18
CA ALA A 73 -0.65 -10.81 1.18
C ALA A 73 -1.93 -10.04 1.55
N ASP A 74 -2.61 -9.53 0.54
CA ASP A 74 -3.89 -8.84 0.68
C ASP A 74 -5.03 -9.79 1.11
N ARG A 75 -6.27 -9.42 0.82
CA ARG A 75 -7.49 -10.22 1.06
C ARG A 75 -7.51 -11.58 0.36
N GLY A 76 -6.54 -11.86 -0.51
CA GLY A 76 -6.47 -13.11 -1.23
C GLY A 76 -7.11 -13.10 -2.62
N PRO A 77 -7.10 -14.24 -3.31
CA PRO A 77 -7.53 -14.34 -4.69
C PRO A 77 -9.00 -13.99 -4.88
N GLY A 78 -9.30 -13.33 -5.99
CA GLY A 78 -10.67 -13.09 -6.43
C GLY A 78 -11.37 -11.90 -5.79
N GLY A 79 -10.63 -10.90 -5.33
CA GLY A 79 -11.21 -9.62 -4.91
C GLY A 79 -12.12 -9.70 -3.69
N GLY A 80 -11.85 -10.62 -2.77
CA GLY A 80 -12.60 -10.78 -1.54
C GLY A 80 -13.89 -11.60 -1.66
N LEU A 81 -14.04 -12.42 -2.72
CA LEU A 81 -15.15 -13.36 -2.87
C LEU A 81 -14.81 -14.77 -2.42
N ILE A 82 -13.56 -15.07 -2.18
CA ILE A 82 -13.08 -16.38 -1.75
C ILE A 82 -12.71 -16.29 -0.27
N ASP A 83 -13.12 -17.28 0.52
CA ASP A 83 -12.70 -17.40 1.92
C ASP A 83 -11.20 -17.75 1.97
N TYR A 84 -10.39 -16.71 2.14
CA TYR A 84 -8.93 -16.79 2.20
C TYR A 84 -8.45 -16.39 3.59
N ALA A 85 -7.74 -17.28 4.27
CA ALA A 85 -7.16 -16.95 5.57
C ALA A 85 -5.99 -15.98 5.37
N THR A 86 -6.19 -14.72 5.78
CA THR A 86 -5.21 -13.63 5.60
C THR A 86 -3.91 -13.92 6.37
N ARG A 87 -2.78 -13.50 5.80
CA ARG A 87 -1.46 -13.97 6.23
C ARG A 87 -0.33 -13.03 5.88
N VAL A 88 0.80 -13.30 6.53
CA VAL A 88 2.10 -12.74 6.15
C VAL A 88 3.11 -13.87 5.97
N GLU A 89 3.95 -13.75 4.95
CA GLU A 89 5.04 -14.68 4.68
C GLU A 89 6.35 -14.15 5.26
N ARG A 90 7.01 -14.94 6.11
CA ARG A 90 8.41 -14.69 6.44
C ARG A 90 9.27 -15.31 5.36
N ILE A 91 10.02 -14.49 4.66
CA ILE A 91 10.85 -14.89 3.53
C ILE A 91 12.32 -14.53 3.78
N HIS A 92 13.21 -15.34 3.21
CA HIS A 92 14.61 -15.01 3.08
C HIS A 92 14.88 -14.58 1.64
N VAL A 93 15.39 -13.38 1.45
CA VAL A 93 15.85 -12.88 0.14
C VAL A 93 17.38 -12.89 0.17
N PRO A 94 18.03 -13.87 -0.49
CA PRO A 94 19.48 -13.86 -0.57
C PRO A 94 19.95 -12.66 -1.37
N TYR A 95 21.01 -12.00 -0.92
CA TYR A 95 21.57 -10.85 -1.62
C TYR A 95 23.11 -10.84 -1.54
N HIS A 96 23.72 -10.25 -2.54
CA HIS A 96 25.16 -10.04 -2.58
C HIS A 96 25.51 -8.73 -1.86
N THR A 97 26.26 -8.81 -0.77
CA THR A 97 26.52 -7.69 0.14
C THR A 97 27.24 -6.51 -0.48
N ALA A 98 28.06 -6.73 -1.52
CA ALA A 98 28.80 -5.66 -2.18
C ALA A 98 27.99 -4.96 -3.29
N THR A 99 26.99 -5.63 -3.89
CA THR A 99 26.30 -5.10 -5.08
C THR A 99 24.82 -4.87 -4.88
N GLY A 100 24.21 -5.54 -3.91
CA GLY A 100 22.74 -5.52 -3.73
C GLY A 100 21.97 -6.44 -4.70
N VAL A 101 22.66 -7.23 -5.54
CA VAL A 101 21.97 -8.23 -6.40
C VAL A 101 21.26 -9.24 -5.52
N ILE A 102 19.95 -9.39 -5.74
CA ILE A 102 19.11 -10.35 -5.00
C ILE A 102 18.88 -11.63 -5.80
N GLY A 103 18.70 -12.74 -5.08
CA GLY A 103 18.25 -14.02 -5.65
C GLY A 103 16.76 -14.28 -5.39
N GLN A 104 16.31 -15.49 -5.76
CA GLN A 104 14.93 -15.91 -5.53
C GLN A 104 14.58 -15.90 -4.03
N PRO A 105 13.44 -15.33 -3.65
CA PRO A 105 12.96 -15.40 -2.27
C PRO A 105 12.65 -16.83 -1.86
N VAL A 106 12.98 -17.18 -0.62
CA VAL A 106 12.70 -18.48 -0.04
C VAL A 106 11.71 -18.30 1.11
N ILE A 107 10.52 -18.86 0.98
CA ILE A 107 9.49 -18.82 2.03
C ILE A 107 9.96 -19.68 3.22
N LYS A 108 10.12 -19.06 4.37
CA LYS A 108 10.52 -19.72 5.62
C LYS A 108 9.31 -20.15 6.44
N LYS A 109 8.26 -19.34 6.42
CA LYS A 109 7.07 -19.59 7.25
C LYS A 109 5.91 -18.73 6.75
N THR A 110 4.72 -19.33 6.69
CA THR A 110 3.43 -18.65 6.56
C THR A 110 2.83 -18.44 7.94
N ILE A 111 2.42 -17.22 8.25
CA ILE A 111 1.85 -16.81 9.54
C ILE A 111 0.42 -16.33 9.28
N LEU A 112 -0.56 -17.11 9.74
CA LEU A 112 -1.99 -16.76 9.62
C LEU A 112 -2.41 -15.81 10.73
N PHE A 113 -3.21 -14.80 10.40
CA PHE A 113 -3.80 -13.90 11.38
C PHE A 113 -5.02 -14.53 12.06
N LYS A 114 -5.08 -14.43 13.39
CA LYS A 114 -6.09 -15.08 14.24
C LYS A 114 -6.65 -14.11 15.25
N ALA A 115 -7.97 -14.12 15.43
CA ALA A 115 -8.66 -13.43 16.51
C ALA A 115 -8.34 -14.05 17.88
N GLU A 116 -8.79 -13.40 18.97
CA GLU A 116 -8.53 -13.86 20.34
C GLU A 116 -8.96 -15.31 20.59
N ASP A 117 -10.07 -15.73 20.03
CA ASP A 117 -10.64 -17.08 20.11
C ASP A 117 -9.99 -18.10 19.17
N GLY A 118 -9.01 -17.67 18.37
CA GLY A 118 -8.30 -18.50 17.41
C GLY A 118 -8.98 -18.63 16.05
N VAL A 119 -10.13 -17.97 15.83
CA VAL A 119 -10.77 -17.87 14.52
C VAL A 119 -9.84 -17.10 13.58
N LEU A 120 -9.72 -17.57 12.33
CA LEU A 120 -8.89 -16.93 11.32
C LEU A 120 -9.57 -15.68 10.79
N PHE A 121 -8.80 -14.62 10.63
CA PHE A 121 -9.21 -13.52 9.76
C PHE A 121 -9.28 -14.00 8.32
N ASN A 122 -10.27 -13.50 7.59
CA ASN A 122 -10.50 -13.90 6.20
C ASN A 122 -10.58 -12.66 5.29
N GLY A 123 -10.27 -12.85 4.01
CA GLY A 123 -10.25 -11.77 3.03
C GLY A 123 -11.62 -11.43 2.43
N LEU A 124 -12.71 -12.00 2.92
CA LEU A 124 -14.05 -11.74 2.35
C LEU A 124 -14.41 -10.25 2.45
N ASN A 125 -14.69 -9.65 1.31
CA ASN A 125 -15.03 -8.24 1.21
C ASN A 125 -16.40 -7.99 1.86
N PRO A 126 -16.51 -7.09 2.86
CA PRO A 126 -17.79 -6.81 3.53
C PRO A 126 -18.94 -6.43 2.59
N LEU A 127 -18.64 -5.72 1.50
CA LEU A 127 -19.60 -5.35 0.47
C LEU A 127 -20.09 -6.57 -0.33
N LEU A 128 -19.25 -7.60 -0.48
CA LEU A 128 -19.48 -8.78 -1.30
C LEU A 128 -19.81 -10.04 -0.48
N LEU A 129 -20.05 -9.92 0.82
CA LEU A 129 -20.38 -11.04 1.71
C LEU A 129 -21.71 -11.76 1.41
N ASN A 130 -22.36 -11.51 0.27
CA ASN A 130 -23.64 -12.12 -0.11
C ASN A 130 -24.70 -12.07 1.02
N ALA A 131 -24.74 -10.96 1.75
CA ALA A 131 -25.56 -10.71 2.94
C ALA A 131 -25.17 -11.52 4.21
N ASP A 132 -24.14 -12.34 4.18
CA ASP A 132 -23.60 -13.02 5.38
C ASP A 132 -22.74 -12.06 6.20
N LYS A 133 -23.40 -11.32 7.08
CA LYS A 133 -22.74 -10.37 7.99
C LYS A 133 -22.13 -11.05 9.23
N SER A 134 -22.27 -12.36 9.39
CA SER A 134 -21.68 -13.11 10.50
C SER A 134 -20.14 -13.11 10.44
N LEU A 135 -19.59 -12.92 9.25
CA LEU A 135 -18.15 -12.87 8.99
C LEU A 135 -17.55 -11.45 9.03
N LEU A 136 -18.38 -10.41 9.22
CA LEU A 136 -17.93 -9.01 9.15
C LEU A 136 -16.75 -8.72 10.11
N GLY A 137 -16.78 -9.21 11.32
CA GLY A 137 -15.72 -9.01 12.31
C GLY A 137 -14.40 -9.74 12.01
N ALA A 138 -14.43 -10.76 11.14
CA ALA A 138 -13.27 -11.51 10.67
C ALA A 138 -12.79 -11.06 9.28
N SER A 139 -13.54 -10.17 8.62
CA SER A 139 -13.22 -9.61 7.30
C SER A 139 -12.00 -8.67 7.40
N PHE A 140 -10.95 -8.94 6.63
CA PHE A 140 -9.66 -8.26 6.76
C PHE A 140 -8.94 -8.19 5.41
N ASP A 141 -8.56 -7.00 5.00
CA ASP A 141 -7.80 -6.72 3.78
C ASP A 141 -6.45 -6.12 4.14
N PRO A 142 -5.44 -6.96 4.44
CA PRO A 142 -4.13 -6.49 4.90
C PRO A 142 -3.36 -5.79 3.79
N GLU A 143 -3.02 -4.50 3.97
CA GLU A 143 -2.32 -3.71 2.95
C GLU A 143 -1.07 -2.99 3.48
N GLY A 144 -0.90 -2.87 4.79
CA GLY A 144 0.29 -2.27 5.38
C GLY A 144 0.85 -3.09 6.52
N LEU A 145 2.19 -3.19 6.62
CA LEU A 145 2.88 -4.04 7.59
C LEU A 145 4.05 -3.32 8.25
N ALA A 146 4.05 -3.29 9.58
CA ALA A 146 5.20 -2.82 10.35
C ALA A 146 5.56 -3.81 11.48
N ILE A 147 6.85 -3.92 11.79
CA ILE A 147 7.35 -4.75 12.90
C ILE A 147 7.71 -3.83 14.06
N GLY A 148 7.02 -4.03 15.19
CA GLY A 148 7.30 -3.31 16.43
C GLY A 148 8.55 -3.83 17.15
N ASN A 149 9.06 -3.02 18.09
CA ASN A 149 10.27 -3.34 18.85
C ASN A 149 10.23 -4.72 19.57
N GLY A 150 9.05 -5.21 19.95
CA GLY A 150 8.83 -6.53 20.54
C GLY A 150 8.81 -7.69 19.55
N GLY A 151 8.91 -7.43 18.24
CA GLY A 151 8.69 -8.41 17.16
C GLY A 151 7.21 -8.70 16.90
N HIS A 152 6.31 -7.87 17.42
CA HIS A 152 4.90 -7.92 17.09
C HIS A 152 4.68 -7.35 15.69
N LEU A 153 3.66 -7.87 15.01
CA LEU A 153 3.26 -7.43 13.70
C LEU A 153 2.11 -6.43 13.85
N PHE A 154 2.26 -5.26 13.24
CA PHE A 154 1.19 -4.28 13.10
C PHE A 154 0.74 -4.31 11.65
N VAL A 155 -0.56 -4.51 11.45
CA VAL A 155 -1.13 -4.71 10.12
C VAL A 155 -2.25 -3.72 9.90
N ALA A 156 -2.14 -2.95 8.85
CA ALA A 156 -3.17 -2.02 8.38
C ALA A 156 -4.15 -2.73 7.46
N ASP A 157 -5.40 -2.30 7.51
CA ASP A 157 -6.54 -2.91 6.83
C ASP A 157 -7.27 -1.89 5.96
N GLU A 158 -7.51 -2.27 4.72
CA GLU A 158 -8.20 -1.43 3.74
C GLU A 158 -9.72 -1.40 3.96
N TYR A 159 -10.31 -2.49 4.43
CA TYR A 159 -11.76 -2.56 4.62
C TYR A 159 -12.27 -1.66 5.74
N GLY A 160 -11.53 -1.52 6.85
CA GLY A 160 -11.94 -0.75 8.01
C GLY A 160 -12.13 0.76 7.79
N PRO A 161 -11.11 1.62 7.73
CA PRO A 161 -9.71 1.31 7.97
C PRO A 161 -9.48 0.90 9.43
N SER A 162 -8.58 -0.05 9.64
CA SER A 162 -8.17 -0.48 10.97
C SER A 162 -6.67 -0.76 11.03
N ILE A 163 -6.11 -0.84 12.22
CA ILE A 163 -4.74 -1.30 12.46
C ILE A 163 -4.80 -2.26 13.63
N TYR A 164 -4.36 -3.49 13.39
CA TYR A 164 -4.31 -4.52 14.42
C TYR A 164 -2.88 -4.88 14.77
N GLU A 165 -2.64 -5.07 16.06
CA GLU A 165 -1.40 -5.61 16.59
C GLU A 165 -1.56 -7.11 16.81
N PHE A 166 -0.61 -7.88 16.27
CA PHE A 166 -0.52 -9.33 16.43
C PHE A 166 0.80 -9.74 17.05
N THR A 167 0.83 -10.88 17.71
CA THR A 167 2.10 -11.53 18.08
C THR A 167 2.88 -11.92 16.83
N SER A 168 4.16 -12.24 16.96
CA SER A 168 5.01 -12.79 15.89
C SER A 168 4.50 -14.14 15.32
N SER A 169 3.48 -14.73 15.93
CA SER A 169 2.80 -15.94 15.46
C SER A 169 1.41 -15.69 14.88
N GLY A 170 1.00 -14.42 14.72
CA GLY A 170 -0.25 -14.01 14.09
C GLY A 170 -1.47 -13.98 15.03
N GLN A 171 -1.28 -14.10 16.35
CA GLN A 171 -2.38 -14.00 17.31
C GLN A 171 -2.71 -12.54 17.60
N PHE A 172 -3.96 -12.13 17.48
CA PHE A 172 -4.44 -10.78 17.77
C PHE A 172 -4.14 -10.39 19.23
N ILE A 173 -3.72 -9.15 19.42
CA ILE A 173 -3.43 -8.55 20.72
C ILE A 173 -4.40 -7.40 20.99
N ARG A 174 -4.47 -6.43 20.07
CA ARG A 174 -5.35 -5.25 20.20
C ARG A 174 -5.58 -4.58 18.84
N ALA A 175 -6.61 -3.73 18.78
CA ALA A 175 -6.82 -2.77 17.72
C ALA A 175 -6.39 -1.37 18.16
N LEU A 176 -5.82 -0.58 17.25
CA LEU A 176 -5.53 0.83 17.48
C LEU A 176 -6.81 1.67 17.30
N SER A 177 -6.84 2.84 17.96
CA SER A 177 -7.98 3.75 17.90
C SER A 177 -7.97 4.61 16.65
N VAL A 178 -8.67 4.17 15.62
CA VAL A 178 -8.79 4.92 14.35
C VAL A 178 -9.65 6.16 14.52
N PRO A 179 -9.21 7.35 14.02
CA PRO A 179 -9.97 8.59 14.06
C PRO A 179 -11.35 8.48 13.41
N GLN A 180 -12.35 9.14 14.00
CA GLN A 180 -13.73 9.06 13.56
C GLN A 180 -13.96 9.55 12.13
N ASN A 181 -13.19 10.56 11.68
CA ASN A 181 -13.29 11.09 10.32
C ASN A 181 -12.86 10.12 9.21
N LEU A 182 -12.13 9.06 9.55
CA LEU A 182 -11.70 8.04 8.62
C LEU A 182 -12.70 6.89 8.46
N LYS A 183 -13.55 6.67 9.49
CA LYS A 183 -14.52 5.57 9.50
C LYS A 183 -15.59 5.81 8.45
N PRO A 184 -16.00 4.76 7.70
CA PRO A 184 -17.08 4.88 6.73
C PRO A 184 -18.42 5.16 7.42
N VAL A 185 -19.06 6.25 7.04
CA VAL A 185 -20.30 6.71 7.68
C VAL A 185 -21.36 6.99 6.61
N GLN A 186 -22.56 6.47 6.84
CA GLN A 186 -23.73 6.74 6.01
C GLN A 186 -24.41 8.07 6.39
N ALA A 187 -25.34 8.53 5.56
CA ALA A 187 -26.16 9.68 5.88
C ALA A 187 -26.85 9.48 7.24
N GLY A 188 -26.77 10.52 8.11
CA GLY A 188 -27.27 10.41 9.49
C GLY A 188 -26.21 10.06 10.54
N GLY A 189 -24.94 9.80 10.14
CA GLY A 189 -23.81 9.70 11.05
C GLY A 189 -23.51 8.30 11.60
N THR A 190 -24.27 7.27 11.19
CA THR A 190 -24.03 5.89 11.63
C THR A 190 -22.87 5.27 10.83
N ALA A 191 -21.92 4.63 11.52
CA ALA A 191 -20.86 3.88 10.89
C ALA A 191 -21.40 2.67 10.12
N ASN A 192 -20.87 2.43 8.93
CA ASN A 192 -21.28 1.34 8.08
C ASN A 192 -20.06 0.79 7.31
N TYR A 193 -19.55 -0.33 7.76
CA TYR A 193 -18.38 -0.98 7.19
C TYR A 193 -18.72 -1.96 6.05
N VAL A 194 -19.99 -2.14 5.75
CA VAL A 194 -20.48 -3.11 4.76
C VAL A 194 -20.68 -2.47 3.41
N ASP A 195 -21.38 -1.33 3.38
CA ASP A 195 -21.76 -0.68 2.13
C ASP A 195 -20.64 0.23 1.62
N GLY A 196 -20.73 0.49 0.32
CA GLY A 196 -19.94 1.48 -0.37
C GLY A 196 -20.77 2.70 -0.77
N ARG A 197 -20.28 3.43 -1.78
CA ARG A 197 -21.04 4.52 -2.38
C ARG A 197 -22.26 4.02 -3.14
N PRO A 198 -23.37 4.77 -3.17
CA PRO A 198 -23.57 6.10 -2.58
C PRO A 198 -23.98 6.10 -1.11
N THR A 199 -24.13 4.95 -0.47
CA THR A 199 -24.57 4.83 0.94
C THR A 199 -23.59 5.50 1.88
N ILE A 200 -22.29 5.28 1.69
CA ILE A 200 -21.21 5.92 2.44
C ILE A 200 -21.00 7.34 1.91
N VAL A 201 -21.11 8.32 2.81
CA VAL A 201 -21.01 9.75 2.49
C VAL A 201 -19.80 10.43 3.15
N ASN A 202 -19.17 9.82 4.14
CA ASN A 202 -17.95 10.29 4.81
C ASN A 202 -17.02 9.12 5.11
N GLY A 203 -15.75 9.42 5.36
CA GLY A 203 -14.73 8.44 5.71
C GLY A 203 -14.03 7.83 4.49
N ARG A 204 -13.45 6.65 4.66
CA ARG A 204 -12.72 5.97 3.59
C ARG A 204 -13.61 5.69 2.39
N GLN A 205 -13.03 5.68 1.20
CA GLN A 205 -13.70 5.16 0.01
C GLN A 205 -13.73 3.63 0.04
N ASP A 206 -14.62 3.02 -0.77
CA ASP A 206 -14.74 1.57 -0.87
C ASP A 206 -13.42 0.95 -1.27
N ASN A 207 -12.93 0.00 -0.45
CA ASN A 207 -11.66 -0.66 -0.69
C ASN A 207 -10.53 0.36 -0.94
N ARG A 208 -10.41 1.37 -0.05
CA ARG A 208 -9.41 2.46 -0.07
C ARG A 208 -9.19 2.98 1.35
N GLY A 209 -8.97 2.06 2.29
CA GLY A 209 -8.61 2.36 3.66
C GLY A 209 -7.11 2.64 3.83
N PHE A 210 -6.52 2.03 4.87
CA PHE A 210 -5.08 2.13 5.07
C PHE A 210 -4.35 1.18 4.14
N GLU A 211 -3.34 1.72 3.43
CA GLU A 211 -2.57 1.02 2.42
C GLU A 211 -1.13 0.75 2.86
N GLY A 212 -0.48 1.67 3.50
CA GLY A 212 0.89 1.52 3.97
C GLY A 212 1.05 1.83 5.44
N LEU A 213 2.03 1.19 6.10
CA LEU A 213 2.25 1.29 7.53
C LEU A 213 3.74 1.25 7.89
N THR A 214 4.19 2.16 8.76
CA THR A 214 5.58 2.14 9.25
C THR A 214 5.70 2.72 10.64
N PHE A 215 6.63 2.20 11.44
CA PHE A 215 7.12 2.93 12.61
C PHE A 215 8.09 4.03 12.19
N ASN A 216 8.19 5.12 12.97
CA ASN A 216 9.32 6.01 12.90
C ASN A 216 10.59 5.29 13.39
N ARG A 217 11.75 5.90 13.22
CA ARG A 217 13.03 5.25 13.58
C ARG A 217 13.19 4.99 15.07
N SER A 218 12.65 5.85 15.93
CA SER A 218 12.63 5.64 17.38
C SER A 218 11.65 4.55 17.83
N GLY A 219 10.65 4.20 17.01
CA GLY A 219 9.67 3.15 17.27
C GLY A 219 8.58 3.55 18.26
N ASP A 220 8.44 4.85 18.56
CA ASP A 220 7.43 5.38 19.49
C ASP A 220 6.18 5.89 18.78
N LYS A 221 6.25 6.11 17.47
CA LYS A 221 5.15 6.52 16.60
C LYS A 221 4.95 5.54 15.44
N LEU A 222 3.69 5.32 15.08
CA LEU A 222 3.28 4.53 13.93
C LEU A 222 2.56 5.44 12.94
N TYR A 223 2.91 5.35 11.67
CA TYR A 223 2.32 6.15 10.59
C TYR A 223 1.61 5.25 9.61
N ALA A 224 0.36 5.59 9.30
CA ALA A 224 -0.44 4.92 8.28
C ALA A 224 -0.83 5.91 7.19
N VAL A 225 -0.84 5.49 5.94
CA VAL A 225 -1.34 6.27 4.81
C VAL A 225 -2.61 5.66 4.27
N LEU A 226 -3.59 6.51 3.93
CA LEU A 226 -4.74 6.07 3.12
C LEU A 226 -4.30 5.94 1.66
N GLN A 227 -4.93 5.04 0.91
CA GLN A 227 -4.69 4.94 -0.53
C GLN A 227 -5.22 6.17 -1.27
N ASP A 228 -6.48 6.54 -0.99
CA ASP A 228 -7.23 7.60 -1.67
C ASP A 228 -7.68 8.70 -0.70
N PRO A 229 -8.05 9.90 -1.20
CA PRO A 229 -8.74 10.91 -0.40
C PRO A 229 -10.07 10.37 0.16
N LEU A 230 -10.49 10.87 1.35
CA LEU A 230 -11.77 10.47 1.94
C LEU A 230 -12.96 10.82 1.02
N VAL A 231 -14.05 10.06 1.16
CA VAL A 231 -15.26 10.15 0.32
C VAL A 231 -15.72 11.59 0.06
N ASN A 232 -15.74 12.42 1.10
CA ASN A 232 -16.28 13.78 1.09
C ASN A 232 -15.20 14.86 0.92
N GLU A 233 -13.91 14.53 0.89
CA GLU A 233 -12.80 15.50 0.91
C GLU A 233 -12.35 15.90 -0.49
N GLY A 234 -13.12 16.76 -1.14
CA GLY A 234 -12.86 17.27 -2.47
C GLY A 234 -13.97 18.19 -2.94
N SER A 235 -13.80 18.79 -4.11
CA SER A 235 -14.83 19.62 -4.72
C SER A 235 -16.12 18.83 -4.94
N SER A 236 -17.25 19.44 -4.66
CA SER A 236 -18.58 18.82 -4.69
C SER A 236 -18.73 17.64 -3.71
N ASN A 237 -17.99 17.64 -2.60
CA ASN A 237 -17.94 16.55 -1.61
C ASN A 237 -17.63 15.19 -2.26
N GLU A 238 -16.69 15.17 -3.19
CA GLU A 238 -16.30 14.01 -3.96
C GLU A 238 -14.78 13.81 -3.90
N GLY A 239 -14.33 12.93 -3.01
CA GLY A 239 -12.91 12.66 -2.77
C GLY A 239 -12.14 12.23 -4.00
N ARG A 240 -12.79 11.52 -4.93
CA ARG A 240 -12.17 11.12 -6.20
C ARG A 240 -11.73 12.30 -7.09
N ARG A 241 -12.18 13.53 -6.79
CA ARG A 241 -11.72 14.76 -7.45
C ARG A 241 -10.52 15.39 -6.75
N SER A 242 -10.22 14.96 -5.54
CA SER A 242 -9.15 15.51 -4.71
C SER A 242 -7.81 14.84 -4.97
N ARG A 243 -6.75 15.50 -4.54
CA ARG A 243 -5.39 14.97 -4.43
C ARG A 243 -4.89 14.94 -2.98
N ASN A 244 -5.74 15.30 -2.02
CA ASN A 244 -5.38 15.44 -0.62
C ASN A 244 -5.63 14.11 0.11
N VAL A 245 -4.57 13.36 0.38
CA VAL A 245 -4.60 12.10 1.12
C VAL A 245 -4.11 12.32 2.54
N ARG A 246 -4.62 11.58 3.51
CA ARG A 246 -4.22 11.72 4.91
C ARG A 246 -3.12 10.72 5.27
N VAL A 247 -2.07 11.24 5.91
CA VAL A 247 -1.08 10.48 6.67
C VAL A 247 -1.49 10.57 8.14
N VAL A 248 -1.63 9.46 8.81
CA VAL A 248 -2.15 9.40 10.18
C VAL A 248 -1.07 8.90 11.13
N GLU A 249 -0.80 9.69 12.16
CA GLU A 249 0.14 9.35 13.22
C GLU A 249 -0.59 8.74 14.41
N PHE A 250 -0.03 7.66 14.94
CA PHE A 250 -0.48 7.01 16.18
C PHE A 250 0.66 6.97 17.19
N ASP A 251 0.34 7.15 18.45
CA ASP A 251 1.24 6.83 19.54
C ASP A 251 1.30 5.29 19.70
N ALA A 252 2.49 4.72 19.57
CA ALA A 252 2.66 3.28 19.51
C ALA A 252 2.26 2.56 20.81
N ALA A 253 2.47 3.19 21.95
CA ALA A 253 2.17 2.60 23.26
C ALA A 253 0.67 2.58 23.55
N SER A 254 0.00 3.72 23.40
CA SER A 254 -1.42 3.88 23.67
C SER A 254 -2.32 3.40 22.51
N GLY A 255 -1.81 3.37 21.27
CA GLY A 255 -2.59 3.09 20.07
C GLY A 255 -3.58 4.20 19.70
N GLN A 256 -3.45 5.40 20.29
CA GLN A 256 -4.31 6.55 19.97
C GLN A 256 -3.71 7.35 18.83
N SER A 257 -4.55 7.85 17.92
CA SER A 257 -4.09 8.81 16.90
C SER A 257 -3.71 10.14 17.57
N SER A 258 -2.53 10.65 17.24
CA SER A 258 -1.97 11.90 17.79
C SER A 258 -1.96 13.05 16.78
N ALA A 259 -1.91 12.75 15.49
CA ALA A 259 -1.93 13.76 14.43
C ALA A 259 -2.43 13.18 13.10
N GLN A 260 -2.83 14.07 12.19
CA GLN A 260 -3.06 13.79 10.79
C GLN A 260 -2.38 14.87 9.95
N PHE A 261 -1.74 14.46 8.85
CA PHE A 261 -1.09 15.38 7.91
C PHE A 261 -1.67 15.19 6.52
N VAL A 262 -1.51 16.19 5.65
CA VAL A 262 -1.96 16.11 4.26
C VAL A 262 -0.79 15.79 3.36
N TYR A 263 -0.87 14.69 2.64
CA TYR A 263 -0.07 14.39 1.47
C TYR A 263 -0.83 14.81 0.21
N GLN A 264 -0.16 15.44 -0.75
CA GLN A 264 -0.77 15.79 -2.03
C GLN A 264 -0.26 14.89 -3.14
N LEU A 265 -1.14 14.05 -3.69
CA LEU A 265 -0.85 13.22 -4.87
C LEU A 265 -0.36 14.08 -6.04
N GLU A 266 0.39 13.51 -6.98
CA GLU A 266 0.77 14.20 -8.20
C GLU A 266 -0.47 14.65 -8.97
N SER A 267 -0.37 15.80 -9.62
CA SER A 267 -1.49 16.35 -10.35
C SER A 267 -1.71 15.59 -11.67
N ARG A 268 -2.94 15.16 -11.92
CA ARG A 268 -3.30 14.55 -13.20
C ARG A 268 -2.95 15.43 -14.42
N SER A 269 -2.99 16.76 -14.26
CA SER A 269 -2.62 17.68 -15.36
C SER A 269 -1.11 17.61 -15.68
N VAL A 270 -0.27 17.35 -14.68
CA VAL A 270 1.16 17.10 -14.89
C VAL A 270 1.36 15.76 -15.57
N LEU A 271 0.66 14.72 -15.09
CA LEU A 271 0.80 13.37 -15.65
C LEU A 271 0.27 13.27 -17.08
N ASN A 272 -0.90 13.86 -17.36
CA ASN A 272 -1.47 13.89 -18.72
C ASN A 272 -0.59 14.68 -19.71
N ALA A 273 0.23 15.60 -19.22
CA ALA A 273 1.17 16.35 -20.06
C ALA A 273 2.45 15.56 -20.42
N ILE A 274 2.69 14.40 -19.78
CA ILE A 274 3.87 13.55 -20.07
C ILE A 274 3.79 12.99 -21.51
N ASP A 275 2.59 12.58 -21.94
CA ASP A 275 2.34 12.13 -23.31
C ASP A 275 1.13 12.83 -23.92
N PRO A 276 1.30 14.02 -24.50
CA PRO A 276 0.20 14.80 -25.09
C PRO A 276 -0.34 14.20 -26.40
N SER A 277 0.27 13.13 -26.92
CA SER A 277 -0.18 12.45 -28.13
C SER A 277 -1.28 11.41 -27.88
N THR A 278 -1.47 11.00 -26.61
CA THR A 278 -2.51 10.04 -26.23
C THR A 278 -3.82 10.75 -25.88
N THR A 279 -4.94 10.06 -26.10
CA THR A 279 -6.27 10.45 -25.58
C THR A 279 -6.61 9.72 -24.29
N ASP A 280 -5.69 8.92 -23.79
CA ASP A 280 -5.86 8.08 -22.59
C ASP A 280 -5.47 8.84 -21.33
N ASP A 281 -6.12 9.95 -21.10
CA ASP A 281 -5.88 10.88 -20.02
C ASP A 281 -6.57 10.44 -18.71
N PHE A 282 -5.96 10.78 -17.57
CA PHE A 282 -6.62 10.68 -16.27
C PHE A 282 -7.75 11.70 -16.16
N SER A 283 -8.95 11.24 -15.82
CA SER A 283 -10.14 12.07 -15.70
C SER A 283 -10.05 13.06 -14.55
N ALA A 284 -10.57 14.27 -14.75
CA ALA A 284 -10.71 15.28 -13.70
C ALA A 284 -11.60 14.84 -12.52
N THR A 285 -12.46 13.86 -12.74
CA THR A 285 -13.37 13.34 -11.71
C THR A 285 -12.84 12.10 -11.01
N GLN A 286 -11.63 11.64 -11.38
CA GLN A 286 -11.02 10.42 -10.86
C GLN A 286 -9.54 10.64 -10.41
N GLN A 287 -9.14 11.89 -10.12
CA GLN A 287 -7.79 12.25 -9.68
C GLN A 287 -7.33 11.34 -8.52
N GLY A 288 -8.11 11.30 -7.43
CA GLY A 288 -7.83 10.52 -6.24
C GLY A 288 -8.38 9.08 -6.29
N ARG A 289 -8.60 8.53 -7.49
CA ARG A 289 -8.96 7.12 -7.69
C ARG A 289 -8.00 6.44 -8.66
N SER A 290 -7.45 7.20 -9.58
CA SER A 290 -6.54 6.70 -10.60
C SER A 290 -5.07 6.77 -10.16
N ILE A 291 -4.77 7.58 -9.16
CA ILE A 291 -3.44 7.80 -8.58
C ILE A 291 -3.60 7.70 -7.07
N GLY A 292 -2.83 6.85 -6.43
CA GLY A 292 -2.93 6.59 -5.01
C GLY A 292 -1.58 6.29 -4.36
N LEU A 293 -1.59 6.17 -3.03
CA LEU A 293 -0.44 5.74 -2.25
C LEU A 293 -0.51 4.23 -2.04
N SER A 294 0.64 3.54 -2.03
CA SER A 294 0.70 2.10 -1.79
C SER A 294 1.61 1.70 -0.64
N ALA A 295 2.62 2.50 -0.31
CA ALA A 295 3.51 2.16 0.81
C ALA A 295 4.07 3.41 1.47
N ILE A 296 4.50 3.24 2.72
CA ILE A 296 5.30 4.22 3.46
C ILE A 296 6.38 3.50 4.27
N THR A 297 7.62 4.02 4.28
CA THR A 297 8.69 3.50 5.13
C THR A 297 9.55 4.63 5.68
N ALA A 298 9.99 4.53 6.94
CA ALA A 298 10.65 5.61 7.64
C ALA A 298 12.15 5.72 7.32
N LEU A 299 12.60 6.91 6.97
CA LEU A 299 14.02 7.30 6.90
C LEU A 299 14.52 7.81 8.25
N SER A 300 13.69 8.58 8.96
CA SER A 300 13.98 9.13 10.29
C SER A 300 12.71 9.16 11.14
N ASP A 301 12.69 9.94 12.22
CA ASP A 301 11.48 10.14 13.01
C ASP A 301 10.46 11.06 12.32
N THR A 302 10.89 11.84 11.34
CA THR A 302 10.06 12.85 10.67
C THR A 302 10.11 12.81 9.15
N GLU A 303 10.93 11.95 8.57
CA GLU A 303 11.04 11.77 7.11
C GLU A 303 10.75 10.34 6.70
N PHE A 304 10.03 10.21 5.59
CA PHE A 304 9.56 8.93 5.09
C PHE A 304 9.70 8.84 3.58
N LEU A 305 9.90 7.64 3.07
CA LEU A 305 9.67 7.32 1.67
C LEU A 305 8.20 6.89 1.50
N VAL A 306 7.56 7.38 0.45
CA VAL A 306 6.18 7.06 0.09
C VAL A 306 6.12 6.63 -1.36
N LEU A 307 5.49 5.50 -1.61
CA LEU A 307 5.23 4.99 -2.95
C LEU A 307 3.89 5.51 -3.47
N GLU A 308 3.94 6.27 -4.56
CA GLU A 308 2.78 6.81 -5.26
C GLU A 308 2.72 6.21 -6.67
N ARG A 309 1.57 5.69 -7.06
CA ARG A 309 1.38 5.04 -8.35
C ARG A 309 0.03 5.29 -8.98
N ASP A 310 -0.01 5.15 -10.30
CA ASP A 310 -1.26 4.92 -11.04
C ASP A 310 -1.65 3.42 -11.01
N ASN A 311 -2.85 3.13 -11.51
CA ASN A 311 -3.42 1.79 -11.62
C ASN A 311 -3.24 1.18 -13.02
N ARG A 312 -2.11 1.45 -13.69
CA ARG A 312 -1.82 1.02 -15.06
C ARG A 312 -0.57 0.15 -15.10
N GLY A 313 -0.48 -0.74 -16.09
CA GLY A 313 0.68 -1.62 -16.29
C GLY A 313 0.32 -3.08 -16.46
N LEU A 314 1.28 -3.98 -16.26
CA LEU A 314 1.06 -5.42 -16.33
C LEU A 314 0.32 -5.89 -15.06
N GLY A 315 -0.93 -6.26 -15.21
CA GLY A 315 -1.80 -6.76 -14.15
C GLY A 315 -2.83 -7.76 -14.69
N VAL A 316 -3.82 -8.12 -13.88
CA VAL A 316 -4.88 -9.08 -14.25
C VAL A 316 -5.79 -8.54 -15.35
N ASP A 317 -6.02 -7.24 -15.37
CA ASP A 317 -6.80 -6.56 -16.38
C ASP A 317 -5.92 -5.98 -17.50
N VAL A 318 -6.50 -5.73 -18.67
CA VAL A 318 -5.83 -4.96 -19.72
C VAL A 318 -5.91 -3.50 -19.34
N THR A 319 -4.77 -2.92 -19.02
CA THR A 319 -4.70 -1.52 -18.60
C THR A 319 -4.00 -0.67 -19.66
N ALA A 320 -4.17 0.64 -19.51
CA ALA A 320 -3.46 1.64 -20.29
C ALA A 320 -1.96 1.67 -19.98
N VAL A 321 -1.20 2.38 -20.80
CA VAL A 321 0.24 2.60 -20.57
C VAL A 321 0.45 3.32 -19.24
N PRO A 322 1.33 2.81 -18.36
CA PRO A 322 1.60 3.46 -17.09
C PRO A 322 2.34 4.78 -17.30
N LEU A 323 1.94 5.80 -16.53
CA LEU A 323 2.50 7.15 -16.58
C LEU A 323 3.18 7.53 -15.26
N HIS A 324 2.85 6.86 -14.15
CA HIS A 324 3.27 7.28 -12.82
C HIS A 324 3.54 6.10 -11.87
N LYS A 325 4.81 5.87 -11.58
CA LYS A 325 5.29 4.94 -10.55
C LYS A 325 6.52 5.60 -9.92
N ARG A 326 6.37 6.21 -8.74
CA ARG A 326 7.42 7.00 -8.11
C ARG A 326 7.53 6.73 -6.61
N VAL A 327 8.75 6.80 -6.11
CA VAL A 327 9.00 6.97 -4.68
C VAL A 327 9.28 8.45 -4.44
N TYR A 328 8.59 9.01 -3.45
CA TYR A 328 8.81 10.36 -2.96
C TYR A 328 9.36 10.31 -1.55
N ARG A 329 10.21 11.28 -1.21
CA ARG A 329 10.51 11.59 0.17
C ARG A 329 9.53 12.64 0.67
N ILE A 330 9.01 12.42 1.88
CA ILE A 330 8.20 13.42 2.56
C ILE A 330 8.81 13.78 3.92
N SER A 331 8.58 15.01 4.36
CA SER A 331 8.87 15.45 5.72
C SER A 331 7.60 16.03 6.34
N ILE A 332 7.31 15.61 7.58
CA ILE A 332 6.21 16.17 8.39
C ILE A 332 6.62 17.43 9.14
N VAL A 333 7.89 17.83 9.07
CA VAL A 333 8.38 19.05 9.74
C VAL A 333 7.73 20.28 9.12
N GLY A 334 7.05 21.07 9.95
CA GLY A 334 6.32 22.25 9.52
C GLY A 334 4.96 21.97 8.86
N ALA A 335 4.58 20.71 8.66
CA ALA A 335 3.24 20.35 8.20
C ALA A 335 2.19 20.63 9.28
N SER A 336 0.99 21.03 8.86
CA SER A 336 -0.12 21.28 9.77
C SER A 336 -0.74 19.96 10.25
N ASN A 337 -0.94 19.84 11.57
CA ASN A 337 -1.83 18.80 12.08
C ASN A 337 -3.27 19.14 11.71
N VAL A 338 -3.87 18.33 10.85
CA VAL A 338 -5.25 18.47 10.36
C VAL A 338 -6.22 17.49 11.04
N GLN A 339 -5.85 16.94 12.19
CA GLN A 339 -6.78 16.16 13.01
C GLN A 339 -7.97 17.05 13.41
N GLY A 340 -9.19 16.60 13.08
CA GLY A 340 -10.40 17.41 13.31
C GLY A 340 -10.64 18.55 12.29
N VAL A 341 -9.76 18.73 11.31
CA VAL A 341 -9.96 19.70 10.22
C VAL A 341 -10.61 19.00 9.03
N SER A 342 -11.74 19.53 8.55
CA SER A 342 -12.41 19.04 7.34
C SER A 342 -11.72 19.59 6.09
N LEU A 343 -11.47 18.71 5.12
CA LEU A 343 -11.01 19.03 3.76
C LEU A 343 -12.14 18.92 2.73
N ALA A 344 -13.39 18.87 3.18
CA ALA A 344 -14.57 18.71 2.33
C ALA A 344 -14.86 19.97 1.50
N GLY A 345 -15.54 19.78 0.37
CA GLY A 345 -16.07 20.85 -0.47
C GLY A 345 -15.06 21.55 -1.39
N SER A 346 -13.76 21.28 -1.27
CA SER A 346 -12.72 21.90 -2.08
C SER A 346 -11.59 20.93 -2.39
N ASN A 347 -10.95 21.10 -3.57
CA ASN A 347 -9.68 20.44 -3.91
C ASN A 347 -8.47 21.22 -3.38
N SER A 348 -8.66 22.49 -3.00
CA SER A 348 -7.64 23.31 -2.39
C SER A 348 -7.64 23.12 -0.87
N LEU A 349 -6.48 23.16 -0.26
CA LEU A 349 -6.36 23.13 1.20
C LEU A 349 -6.98 24.38 1.83
N PRO A 350 -7.54 24.29 3.05
CA PRO A 350 -7.96 25.45 3.83
C PRO A 350 -6.79 26.41 4.04
N MET A 351 -7.13 27.71 4.15
CA MET A 351 -6.12 28.76 4.40
C MET A 351 -5.30 28.46 5.65
N GLY A 352 -3.98 28.52 5.54
CA GLY A 352 -3.05 28.24 6.64
C GLY A 352 -2.72 26.76 6.87
N VAL A 353 -3.36 25.84 6.15
CA VAL A 353 -2.98 24.43 6.19
C VAL A 353 -1.78 24.20 5.27
N VAL A 354 -0.70 23.71 5.85
CA VAL A 354 0.55 23.35 5.17
C VAL A 354 0.59 21.82 5.01
N PRO A 355 0.67 21.29 3.80
CA PRO A 355 0.84 19.85 3.56
C PRO A 355 2.25 19.40 3.96
N VAL A 356 2.50 18.08 3.99
CA VAL A 356 3.85 17.56 4.11
C VAL A 356 4.73 18.09 2.98
N GLN A 357 5.99 18.34 3.26
CA GLN A 357 6.97 18.61 2.21
C GLN A 357 7.15 17.33 1.39
N LYS A 358 7.29 17.45 0.07
CA LYS A 358 7.39 16.32 -0.85
C LYS A 358 8.49 16.61 -1.87
N ALA A 359 9.39 15.65 -2.06
CA ALA A 359 10.45 15.70 -3.08
C ALA A 359 10.55 14.36 -3.81
N ASP A 360 10.88 14.41 -5.10
CA ASP A 360 11.14 13.22 -5.92
C ASP A 360 12.37 12.47 -5.38
N GLU A 361 12.28 11.13 -5.31
CA GLU A 361 13.41 10.25 -5.02
C GLU A 361 13.77 9.43 -6.26
N VAL A 362 12.85 8.62 -6.77
CA VAL A 362 13.12 7.80 -7.95
C VAL A 362 11.86 7.61 -8.80
N ASP A 363 12.05 7.69 -10.12
CA ASP A 363 11.09 7.30 -11.12
C ASP A 363 11.26 5.81 -11.45
N LEU A 364 10.42 4.96 -10.85
CA LEU A 364 10.47 3.51 -11.04
C LEU A 364 10.12 3.10 -12.47
N LEU A 365 9.20 3.86 -13.10
CA LEU A 365 8.83 3.64 -14.50
C LEU A 365 10.03 3.82 -15.42
N ALA A 366 10.78 4.90 -15.25
CA ALA A 366 11.99 5.18 -16.03
C ALA A 366 13.09 4.14 -15.73
N ALA A 367 13.31 3.78 -14.46
CA ALA A 367 14.32 2.81 -14.06
C ALA A 367 14.07 1.42 -14.66
N LEU A 368 12.83 0.93 -14.61
CA LEU A 368 12.45 -0.36 -15.19
C LEU A 368 12.59 -0.37 -16.72
N LYS A 369 12.06 0.66 -17.38
CA LYS A 369 12.14 0.79 -18.86
C LYS A 369 13.57 0.89 -19.35
N ALA A 370 14.45 1.59 -18.64
CA ALA A 370 15.87 1.73 -19.01
C ALA A 370 16.61 0.39 -19.04
N GLN A 371 16.16 -0.59 -18.26
CA GLN A 371 16.70 -1.96 -18.24
C GLN A 371 15.87 -2.96 -19.05
N GLY A 372 14.85 -2.49 -19.79
CA GLY A 372 14.01 -3.33 -20.64
C GLY A 372 13.00 -4.20 -19.89
N HIS A 373 12.68 -3.85 -18.63
CA HIS A 373 11.66 -4.55 -17.86
C HIS A 373 10.25 -4.03 -18.18
N GLU A 374 9.28 -4.91 -18.11
CA GLU A 374 7.87 -4.52 -18.09
C GLU A 374 7.54 -3.78 -16.79
N VAL A 375 6.57 -2.88 -16.85
CA VAL A 375 6.12 -2.12 -15.69
C VAL A 375 4.89 -2.80 -15.09
N PRO A 376 4.96 -3.32 -13.86
CA PRO A 376 3.80 -3.90 -13.20
C PRO A 376 2.71 -2.86 -12.91
N GLU A 377 1.47 -3.31 -12.86
CA GLU A 377 0.33 -2.46 -12.48
C GLU A 377 0.46 -2.00 -11.02
N LYS A 378 0.65 -2.97 -10.12
CA LYS A 378 0.67 -2.76 -8.67
C LYS A 378 2.08 -2.98 -8.12
N ILE A 379 2.87 -1.90 -8.01
CA ILE A 379 4.05 -1.87 -7.16
C ILE A 379 3.55 -1.38 -5.80
N GLU A 380 3.63 -2.20 -4.75
CA GLU A 380 3.00 -1.91 -3.46
C GLU A 380 3.94 -2.08 -2.27
N GLY A 381 4.78 -3.12 -2.25
CA GLY A 381 5.77 -3.27 -1.19
C GLY A 381 6.95 -2.31 -1.33
N LEU A 382 7.35 -1.65 -0.24
CA LEU A 382 8.54 -0.79 -0.18
C LEU A 382 9.23 -0.94 1.18
N ALA A 383 10.43 -1.51 1.20
CA ALA A 383 11.16 -1.71 2.44
C ALA A 383 12.63 -1.33 2.36
N ILE A 384 13.10 -0.65 3.40
CA ILE A 384 14.52 -0.37 3.64
C ILE A 384 15.15 -1.58 4.29
N GLY A 385 16.16 -2.15 3.65
CA GLY A 385 16.88 -3.32 4.09
C GLY A 385 18.25 -3.02 4.71
N PRO A 386 19.18 -3.99 4.67
CA PRO A 386 20.50 -3.83 5.26
C PRO A 386 21.40 -2.88 4.47
N GLN A 387 22.41 -2.36 5.16
CA GLN A 387 23.49 -1.62 4.52
C GLN A 387 24.41 -2.56 3.72
N LEU A 388 24.78 -2.13 2.52
CA LEU A 388 25.73 -2.81 1.65
C LEU A 388 27.17 -2.50 2.07
N ALA A 389 28.12 -3.28 1.56
CA ALA A 389 29.53 -3.14 1.91
C ALA A 389 30.16 -1.80 1.47
N ASP A 390 29.59 -1.12 0.50
CA ASP A 390 30.01 0.20 0.03
C ASP A 390 29.33 1.38 0.75
N GLY A 391 28.49 1.11 1.74
CA GLY A 391 27.78 2.10 2.53
C GLY A 391 26.39 2.44 2.02
N ARG A 392 26.03 2.05 0.79
CA ARG A 392 24.65 2.18 0.29
C ARG A 392 23.70 1.25 1.04
N THR A 393 22.43 1.49 0.91
CA THR A 393 21.38 0.69 1.54
C THR A 393 20.65 -0.12 0.48
N LEU A 394 20.41 -1.40 0.76
CA LEU A 394 19.51 -2.22 -0.05
C LEU A 394 18.07 -1.80 0.20
N VAL A 395 17.36 -1.40 -0.84
CA VAL A 395 15.92 -1.13 -0.79
C VAL A 395 15.22 -2.12 -1.71
N LEU A 396 14.17 -2.77 -1.22
CA LEU A 396 13.35 -3.67 -2.02
C LEU A 396 11.98 -3.05 -2.28
N LEU A 397 11.53 -3.21 -3.53
CA LEU A 397 10.14 -2.97 -3.92
C LEU A 397 9.53 -4.25 -4.46
N GLY A 398 8.28 -4.49 -4.10
CA GLY A 398 7.54 -5.68 -4.50
C GLY A 398 6.21 -5.35 -5.17
N THR A 399 5.65 -6.32 -5.89
CA THR A 399 4.37 -6.16 -6.58
C THR A 399 3.31 -7.07 -6.01
N ASP A 400 2.10 -6.55 -5.81
CA ASP A 400 0.91 -7.38 -5.77
C ASP A 400 0.54 -7.81 -7.20
N ASN A 401 0.17 -9.04 -7.39
CA ASN A 401 -0.26 -9.60 -8.68
C ASN A 401 -1.74 -10.03 -8.69
N ASP A 402 -2.53 -9.63 -7.67
CA ASP A 402 -3.91 -10.07 -7.47
C ASP A 402 -4.06 -11.61 -7.55
N PHE A 403 -3.04 -12.36 -7.08
CA PHE A 403 -2.95 -13.83 -7.23
C PHE A 403 -3.07 -14.32 -8.69
N SER A 404 -2.97 -13.42 -9.66
CA SER A 404 -3.30 -13.67 -11.07
C SER A 404 -4.75 -14.16 -11.28
N VAL A 405 -5.70 -13.67 -10.46
CA VAL A 405 -7.11 -14.05 -10.48
C VAL A 405 -7.97 -12.84 -10.81
N THR A 406 -8.91 -13.02 -11.73
CA THR A 406 -9.95 -12.01 -12.01
C THR A 406 -11.34 -12.61 -11.83
N GLN A 407 -12.34 -11.75 -11.84
CA GLN A 407 -13.74 -12.14 -11.77
C GLN A 407 -14.52 -11.62 -12.97
N SER A 408 -15.58 -12.30 -13.35
CA SER A 408 -16.50 -11.86 -14.39
C SER A 408 -17.96 -12.04 -14.00
N GLY A 409 -18.84 -11.24 -14.61
CA GLY A 409 -20.27 -11.35 -14.47
C GLY A 409 -20.75 -11.33 -13.02
N ALA A 410 -21.35 -12.41 -12.55
CA ALA A 410 -21.91 -12.56 -11.22
C ALA A 410 -20.86 -12.89 -10.12
N GLY A 411 -19.59 -12.76 -10.42
CA GLY A 411 -18.51 -13.04 -9.47
C GLY A 411 -17.86 -14.42 -9.70
N GLU A 412 -18.01 -15.01 -10.90
CA GLU A 412 -17.26 -16.19 -11.26
C GLU A 412 -15.78 -15.88 -11.40
N GLN A 413 -14.92 -16.72 -10.81
CA GLN A 413 -13.48 -16.50 -10.68
C GLN A 413 -12.70 -17.28 -11.74
N PHE A 414 -11.65 -16.64 -12.29
CA PHE A 414 -10.78 -17.21 -13.31
C PHE A 414 -9.31 -16.88 -13.03
N ASP A 415 -8.43 -17.85 -13.31
CA ASP A 415 -7.02 -17.56 -13.43
C ASP A 415 -6.75 -16.78 -14.72
N VAL A 416 -5.89 -15.77 -14.65
CA VAL A 416 -5.43 -14.97 -15.78
C VAL A 416 -4.05 -15.43 -16.22
N CYS A 417 -3.97 -16.01 -17.41
CA CYS A 417 -2.72 -16.44 -18.02
C CYS A 417 -2.29 -15.43 -19.08
N VAL A 418 -1.06 -14.94 -19.01
CA VAL A 418 -0.53 -13.90 -19.89
C VAL A 418 0.65 -14.46 -20.71
N ASN A 419 0.66 -14.18 -22.02
CA ASN A 419 1.86 -14.27 -22.85
C ASN A 419 2.55 -12.90 -22.84
N ARG A 420 3.70 -12.82 -22.23
CA ARG A 420 4.44 -11.56 -22.04
C ARG A 420 5.11 -11.06 -23.32
N ALA A 421 5.31 -11.92 -24.31
CA ALA A 421 5.92 -11.54 -25.58
C ALA A 421 4.99 -10.70 -26.48
N ASP A 422 3.67 -10.96 -26.38
CA ASP A 422 2.66 -10.30 -27.20
C ASP A 422 1.51 -9.67 -26.41
N GLY A 423 1.53 -9.78 -25.07
CA GLY A 423 0.51 -9.23 -24.19
C GLY A 423 -0.83 -9.95 -24.21
N THR A 424 -0.95 -11.06 -24.99
CA THR A 424 -2.22 -11.78 -25.10
C THR A 424 -2.56 -12.52 -23.80
N ARG A 425 -3.83 -12.52 -23.45
CA ARG A 425 -4.36 -13.10 -22.20
C ARG A 425 -5.33 -14.24 -22.48
N ALA A 426 -5.47 -15.12 -21.49
CA ALA A 426 -6.52 -16.13 -21.46
C ALA A 426 -7.03 -16.26 -20.04
N GLN A 427 -8.34 -16.29 -19.88
CA GLN A 427 -8.99 -16.68 -18.63
C GLN A 427 -9.21 -18.19 -18.66
N VAL A 428 -8.82 -18.86 -17.59
CA VAL A 428 -9.04 -20.30 -17.42
C VAL A 428 -9.70 -20.56 -16.06
N ALA A 429 -10.35 -21.70 -15.88
CA ALA A 429 -10.89 -22.05 -14.57
C ALA A 429 -9.77 -22.04 -13.52
N LEU A 430 -10.10 -21.69 -12.27
CA LEU A 430 -9.14 -21.65 -11.19
C LEU A 430 -8.32 -22.94 -11.11
N ASN A 431 -7.00 -22.81 -11.05
CA ASN A 431 -6.02 -23.89 -11.01
C ASN A 431 -5.95 -24.78 -12.27
N ALA A 432 -6.65 -24.42 -13.35
CA ALA A 432 -6.44 -25.07 -14.63
C ALA A 432 -5.06 -24.65 -15.21
N PRO A 433 -4.40 -25.54 -15.97
CA PRO A 433 -3.12 -25.18 -16.58
C PRO A 433 -3.31 -24.04 -17.59
N CYS A 434 -2.37 -23.11 -17.61
CA CYS A 434 -2.33 -22.07 -18.63
C CYS A 434 -2.13 -22.67 -20.03
N PRO A 435 -2.74 -22.08 -21.07
CA PRO A 435 -2.47 -22.45 -22.46
C PRO A 435 -0.99 -22.31 -22.82
N ALA A 436 -0.53 -23.04 -23.82
CA ALA A 436 0.85 -23.01 -24.27
C ALA A 436 1.33 -21.58 -24.56
N GLY A 437 2.51 -21.23 -24.07
CA GLY A 437 3.11 -19.90 -24.19
C GLY A 437 2.55 -18.84 -23.23
N LYS A 438 1.65 -19.19 -22.31
CA LYS A 438 1.11 -18.31 -21.29
C LYS A 438 1.44 -18.84 -19.89
N ALA A 439 1.53 -17.92 -18.92
CA ALA A 439 1.74 -18.22 -17.51
C ALA A 439 0.92 -17.28 -16.64
N LEU A 440 0.71 -17.65 -15.38
CA LEU A 440 0.17 -16.74 -14.37
C LEU A 440 1.11 -15.54 -14.22
N ILE A 441 0.55 -14.38 -13.90
CA ILE A 441 1.32 -13.15 -13.65
C ILE A 441 2.27 -13.40 -12.47
N PRO A 442 3.59 -13.20 -12.65
CA PRO A 442 4.55 -13.39 -11.56
C PRO A 442 4.45 -12.28 -10.52
N GLY A 443 4.86 -12.58 -9.29
CA GLY A 443 5.28 -11.57 -8.36
C GLY A 443 6.68 -11.06 -8.72
N VAL A 444 6.90 -9.76 -8.61
CA VAL A 444 8.17 -9.13 -8.99
C VAL A 444 8.80 -8.49 -7.76
N LEU A 445 10.07 -8.77 -7.54
CA LEU A 445 10.90 -8.11 -6.53
C LEU A 445 12.01 -7.32 -7.22
N MET A 446 12.07 -6.02 -6.95
CA MET A 446 13.06 -5.09 -7.49
C MET A 446 14.05 -4.72 -6.40
N SER A 447 15.34 -4.81 -6.70
CA SER A 447 16.43 -4.45 -5.80
C SER A 447 17.03 -3.12 -6.23
N PHE A 448 17.13 -2.18 -5.29
CA PHE A 448 17.83 -0.90 -5.46
C PHE A 448 18.97 -0.80 -4.46
N ALA A 449 20.10 -0.28 -4.91
CA ALA A 449 21.17 0.19 -4.05
C ALA A 449 21.07 1.71 -3.95
N VAL A 450 20.84 2.23 -2.73
CA VAL A 450 20.48 3.64 -2.51
C VAL A 450 21.51 4.30 -1.60
N ASP A 451 22.05 5.43 -2.04
CA ASP A 451 22.93 6.27 -1.23
C ASP A 451 22.13 7.38 -0.54
N PHE A 452 21.85 7.19 0.74
CA PHE A 452 21.16 8.18 1.57
C PHE A 452 22.14 9.18 2.23
N SER A 453 23.44 9.14 1.96
CA SER A 453 24.43 10.01 2.63
C SER A 453 24.26 11.50 2.32
N ALA A 454 23.71 11.83 1.16
CA ALA A 454 23.39 13.21 0.77
C ALA A 454 22.16 13.79 1.51
N VAL A 455 21.54 12.98 2.36
CA VAL A 455 20.24 13.24 3.00
C VAL A 455 20.38 13.61 4.48
N ASN A 456 21.58 13.42 5.07
CA ASN A 456 21.87 13.66 6.49
C ASN A 456 22.44 15.06 6.75
#